data_a6ac7bdcbcea615c2a9013590ae64036
#
_entry.id   a6ac7bdcbcea615c2a9013590ae64036
#
_cell.length_a   1.000
_cell.length_b   1.000
_cell.length_c   1.000
_cell.angle_alpha   90.00
_cell.angle_beta   90.00
_cell.angle_gamma   90.00
#
_symmetry.space_group_name_H-M   'P 1'
#
loop_
_entity.id
_entity.type
_entity.pdbx_description
1 polymer ?
#
loop_
_entity_poly.entity_id
_entity_poly.type
_entity_poly.pdbx_seq_one_letter_code
_entity_poly.pdbx_strand_id
1 'polypeptide(L)'
;MTALAADRQTQSRHTGLQKYPVEAGEVIYKGAMVSVDDDGYLMPAQDTAAHRVVGVADEKVDNTGGADGAKDCRVLSGRAFRFAASSITQAMLGDLMHVVDDQTFDEGAGTNGVPCGRLVEFISTTEGWVYIPSGGVRKAGIADATYSANETAMLNDQLQ
;
A
#
# COMPACT_ATOMS: atom_id res chain seq x y z
N MET A 1 29.14 12.93 4.83
CA MET A 1 27.94 13.35 5.58
C MET A 1 28.34 13.56 7.04
N THR A 2 27.89 14.64 7.64
CA THR A 2 28.19 14.95 9.05
C THR A 2 26.94 14.71 9.87
N ALA A 3 27.08 14.01 10.99
CA ALA A 3 25.98 13.82 11.94
C ALA A 3 25.51 15.17 12.52
N LEU A 4 24.28 15.21 13.03
CA LEU A 4 23.73 16.38 13.71
C LEU A 4 24.59 16.70 14.93
N ALA A 5 25.06 17.93 15.02
CA ALA A 5 25.96 18.41 16.09
C ALA A 5 25.29 19.37 17.08
N ALA A 6 24.04 19.77 16.81
CA ALA A 6 23.23 20.62 17.68
C ALA A 6 21.74 20.37 17.44
N ASP A 7 20.92 20.73 18.42
CA ASP A 7 19.46 20.64 18.30
C ASP A 7 18.95 21.50 17.13
N ARG A 8 17.97 20.96 16.41
CA ARG A 8 17.26 21.69 15.35
C ARG A 8 15.77 21.38 15.37
N GLN A 9 14.97 22.30 14.92
CA GLN A 9 13.55 22.08 14.68
C GLN A 9 13.37 21.34 13.35
N THR A 10 12.97 20.09 13.40
CA THR A 10 12.64 19.30 12.21
C THR A 10 11.19 19.54 11.82
N GLN A 11 10.96 19.90 10.57
CA GLN A 11 9.60 20.06 10.04
C GLN A 11 8.88 18.73 9.96
N SER A 12 7.58 18.73 10.30
CA SER A 12 6.70 17.56 10.23
C SER A 12 5.39 17.91 9.55
N ARG A 13 4.73 16.90 8.97
CA ARG A 13 3.39 17.02 8.38
C ARG A 13 2.61 15.73 8.52
N HIS A 14 1.27 15.82 8.48
CA HIS A 14 0.41 14.65 8.38
C HIS A 14 0.49 14.02 6.99
N THR A 15 0.50 12.70 6.92
CA THR A 15 0.64 11.92 5.68
C THR A 15 -0.64 11.25 5.20
N GLY A 16 -1.78 11.52 5.84
CA GLY A 16 -3.09 10.95 5.47
C GLY A 16 -3.67 11.45 4.14
N LEU A 17 -3.13 12.55 3.61
CA LEU A 17 -3.44 13.08 2.28
C LEU A 17 -2.13 13.53 1.64
N GLN A 18 -1.75 12.89 0.55
CA GLN A 18 -0.51 13.20 -0.17
C GLN A 18 -0.80 13.33 -1.67
N LYS A 19 0.09 14.03 -2.38
CA LYS A 19 0.09 14.08 -3.84
C LYS A 19 1.19 13.17 -4.38
N TYR A 20 0.86 12.44 -5.42
CA TYR A 20 1.80 11.61 -6.17
C TYR A 20 1.76 11.96 -7.64
N PRO A 21 2.92 12.01 -8.33
CA PRO A 21 2.98 12.16 -9.77
C PRO A 21 2.40 10.92 -10.46
N VAL A 22 1.58 11.13 -11.48
CA VAL A 22 0.87 10.07 -12.22
C VAL A 22 1.71 9.60 -13.40
N GLU A 23 1.74 8.29 -13.64
CA GLU A 23 2.42 7.67 -14.78
C GLU A 23 1.84 8.13 -16.12
N ALA A 24 2.67 8.11 -17.14
CA ALA A 24 2.29 8.45 -18.52
C ALA A 24 1.17 7.54 -19.03
N GLY A 25 0.15 8.13 -19.63
CA GLY A 25 -0.95 7.40 -20.23
C GLY A 25 -2.02 6.87 -19.29
N GLU A 26 -1.84 7.00 -17.97
CA GLU A 26 -2.76 6.45 -16.98
C GLU A 26 -3.99 7.33 -16.74
N VAL A 27 -5.12 6.67 -16.49
CA VAL A 27 -6.37 7.26 -16.02
C VAL A 27 -6.72 6.67 -14.66
N ILE A 28 -6.71 7.52 -13.64
CA ILE A 28 -7.05 7.14 -12.27
C ILE A 28 -8.43 7.68 -11.94
N TYR A 29 -9.35 6.81 -11.53
CA TYR A 29 -10.68 7.23 -11.09
C TYR A 29 -10.68 7.50 -9.58
N LYS A 30 -11.48 8.48 -9.16
CA LYS A 30 -11.72 8.73 -7.73
C LYS A 30 -12.27 7.47 -7.06
N GLY A 31 -11.70 7.11 -5.92
CA GLY A 31 -12.07 5.92 -5.15
C GLY A 31 -11.31 4.65 -5.54
N ALA A 32 -10.51 4.68 -6.60
CA ALA A 32 -9.65 3.56 -6.97
C ALA A 32 -8.51 3.39 -5.96
N MET A 33 -8.19 2.15 -5.64
CA MET A 33 -6.93 1.80 -4.97
C MET A 33 -5.78 2.13 -5.92
N VAL A 34 -4.73 2.75 -5.41
CA VAL A 34 -3.60 3.19 -6.24
C VAL A 34 -2.27 2.70 -5.69
N SER A 35 -1.39 2.39 -6.60
CA SER A 35 -0.01 1.96 -6.32
C SER A 35 0.99 2.87 -7.02
N VAL A 36 2.22 2.84 -6.56
CA VAL A 36 3.37 3.39 -7.28
C VAL A 36 4.24 2.26 -7.79
N ASP A 37 4.84 2.46 -8.94
CA ASP A 37 5.84 1.58 -9.54
C ASP A 37 7.23 1.76 -8.90
N ASP A 38 8.25 1.18 -9.48
CA ASP A 38 9.64 1.30 -9.02
C ASP A 38 10.21 2.70 -9.19
N ASP A 39 9.77 3.45 -10.18
CA ASP A 39 10.19 4.83 -10.43
C ASP A 39 9.41 5.84 -9.59
N GLY A 40 8.35 5.39 -8.91
CA GLY A 40 7.54 6.19 -7.98
C GLY A 40 6.37 6.92 -8.62
N TYR A 41 5.95 6.52 -9.83
CA TYR A 41 4.78 7.07 -10.48
C TYR A 41 3.50 6.33 -10.11
N LEU A 42 2.42 7.08 -9.96
CA LEU A 42 1.13 6.59 -9.52
C LEU A 42 0.31 6.01 -10.67
N MET A 43 -0.28 4.84 -10.42
CA MET A 43 -1.19 4.16 -11.33
C MET A 43 -2.31 3.46 -10.57
N PRO A 44 -3.39 3.00 -11.23
CA PRO A 44 -4.37 2.11 -10.63
C PRO A 44 -3.67 0.86 -10.07
N ALA A 45 -4.06 0.42 -8.86
CA ALA A 45 -3.44 -0.73 -8.23
C ALA A 45 -3.72 -2.02 -9.02
N GLN A 46 -2.69 -2.84 -9.16
CA GLN A 46 -2.75 -4.15 -9.82
C GLN A 46 -1.69 -5.09 -9.24
N ASP A 47 -1.87 -6.40 -9.41
CA ASP A 47 -0.90 -7.41 -8.95
C ASP A 47 0.30 -7.48 -9.90
N THR A 48 1.11 -6.43 -9.92
CA THR A 48 2.34 -6.33 -10.71
C THR A 48 3.55 -6.27 -9.79
N ALA A 49 4.61 -6.98 -10.16
CA ALA A 49 5.85 -7.02 -9.39
C ALA A 49 6.38 -5.61 -9.12
N ALA A 50 6.92 -5.42 -7.92
CA ALA A 50 7.51 -4.17 -7.44
C ALA A 50 6.53 -3.01 -7.18
N HIS A 51 5.25 -3.14 -7.52
CA HIS A 51 4.25 -2.15 -7.16
C HIS A 51 4.02 -2.07 -5.65
N ARG A 52 3.69 -0.88 -5.18
CA ARG A 52 3.43 -0.59 -3.76
C ARG A 52 2.14 0.21 -3.64
N VAL A 53 1.13 -0.36 -2.99
CA VAL A 53 -0.10 0.35 -2.70
C VAL A 53 0.18 1.50 -1.74
N VAL A 54 -0.27 2.70 -2.10
CA VAL A 54 -0.04 3.93 -1.31
C VAL A 54 -1.33 4.56 -0.76
N GLY A 55 -2.49 4.10 -1.21
CA GLY A 55 -3.78 4.58 -0.72
C GLY A 55 -4.90 4.48 -1.73
N VAL A 56 -5.82 5.42 -1.66
CA VAL A 56 -7.02 5.53 -2.51
C VAL A 56 -7.08 6.92 -3.12
N ALA A 57 -7.36 7.01 -4.40
CA ALA A 57 -7.46 8.28 -5.12
C ALA A 57 -8.63 9.13 -4.60
N ASP A 58 -8.34 10.37 -4.21
CA ASP A 58 -9.33 11.37 -3.76
C ASP A 58 -9.95 12.17 -4.92
N GLU A 59 -9.39 12.05 -6.10
CA GLU A 59 -9.85 12.73 -7.31
C GLU A 59 -9.64 11.87 -8.56
N LYS A 60 -10.35 12.19 -9.64
CA LYS A 60 -10.07 11.61 -10.94
C LYS A 60 -8.93 12.39 -11.60
N VAL A 61 -7.96 11.66 -12.15
CA VAL A 61 -6.87 12.23 -12.96
C VAL A 61 -6.76 11.46 -14.26
N ASP A 62 -6.72 12.19 -15.37
CA ASP A 62 -6.52 11.64 -16.71
C ASP A 62 -5.20 12.19 -17.25
N ASN A 63 -4.19 11.34 -17.31
CA ASN A 63 -2.86 11.65 -17.85
C ASN A 63 -2.64 11.03 -19.24
N THR A 64 -3.74 10.68 -19.96
CA THR A 64 -3.66 10.19 -21.33
C THR A 64 -2.90 11.18 -22.20
N GLY A 65 -1.84 10.71 -22.86
CA GLY A 65 -0.97 11.56 -23.69
C GLY A 65 -0.03 12.49 -22.94
N GLY A 66 -0.06 12.50 -21.59
CA GLY A 66 0.94 13.18 -20.75
C GLY A 66 2.17 12.31 -20.51
N ALA A 67 3.29 12.95 -20.19
CA ALA A 67 4.50 12.25 -19.71
C ALA A 67 4.37 11.88 -18.23
N ASP A 68 5.31 11.09 -17.73
CA ASP A 68 5.43 10.77 -16.31
C ASP A 68 5.48 12.05 -15.47
N GLY A 69 4.62 12.12 -14.46
CA GLY A 69 4.56 13.28 -13.58
C GLY A 69 3.97 14.55 -14.18
N ALA A 70 3.41 14.50 -15.39
CA ALA A 70 2.77 15.68 -15.99
C ALA A 70 1.54 16.14 -15.19
N LYS A 71 0.92 15.23 -14.44
CA LYS A 71 -0.17 15.50 -13.51
C LYS A 71 0.07 14.81 -12.17
N ASP A 72 -0.47 15.42 -11.12
CA ASP A 72 -0.50 14.85 -9.78
C ASP A 72 -1.90 14.36 -9.43
N CYS A 73 -1.98 13.31 -8.60
CA CYS A 73 -3.21 12.84 -7.99
C CYS A 73 -3.13 12.92 -6.47
N ARG A 74 -4.20 13.39 -5.83
CA ARG A 74 -4.34 13.36 -4.38
C ARG A 74 -4.76 11.97 -3.94
N VAL A 75 -4.06 11.43 -2.94
CA VAL A 75 -4.24 10.09 -2.41
C VAL A 75 -4.49 10.14 -0.92
N LEU A 76 -5.55 9.47 -0.48
CA LEU A 76 -5.90 9.27 0.93
C LEU A 76 -5.29 7.96 1.43
N SER A 77 -4.72 7.98 2.64
CA SER A 77 -4.17 6.81 3.32
C SER A 77 -4.29 6.94 4.85
N GLY A 78 -3.79 5.96 5.60
CA GLY A 78 -3.85 5.99 7.06
C GLY A 78 -5.27 5.81 7.61
N ARG A 79 -6.14 5.12 6.86
CA ARG A 79 -7.53 4.85 7.24
C ARG A 79 -8.03 3.56 6.58
N ALA A 80 -9.18 3.08 7.01
CA ALA A 80 -9.85 1.96 6.39
C ALA A 80 -10.72 2.42 5.21
N PHE A 81 -10.75 1.59 4.17
CA PHE A 81 -11.57 1.78 2.98
C PHE A 81 -12.38 0.51 2.70
N ARG A 82 -13.59 0.68 2.20
CA ARG A 82 -14.48 -0.41 1.82
C ARG A 82 -14.25 -0.75 0.35
N PHE A 83 -13.93 -2.02 0.08
CA PHE A 83 -13.71 -2.56 -1.25
C PHE A 83 -14.41 -3.90 -1.44
N ALA A 84 -14.57 -4.28 -2.70
CA ALA A 84 -14.88 -5.66 -3.06
C ALA A 84 -13.76 -6.59 -2.62
N ALA A 85 -14.11 -7.84 -2.33
CA ALA A 85 -13.17 -8.87 -1.92
C ALA A 85 -13.44 -10.18 -2.66
N SER A 86 -12.42 -11.02 -2.76
CA SER A 86 -12.53 -12.37 -3.32
C SER A 86 -12.44 -13.39 -2.19
N SER A 87 -13.58 -13.98 -1.83
CA SER A 87 -13.68 -15.12 -0.90
C SER A 87 -13.07 -14.92 0.51
N ILE A 88 -13.22 -13.73 1.10
CA ILE A 88 -12.79 -13.49 2.48
C ILE A 88 -13.76 -14.11 3.51
N THR A 89 -13.28 -14.29 4.73
CA THR A 89 -14.05 -14.82 5.87
C THR A 89 -13.82 -13.97 7.13
N GLN A 90 -14.72 -14.12 8.10
CA GLN A 90 -14.59 -13.47 9.42
C GLN A 90 -13.27 -13.84 10.14
N ALA A 91 -12.75 -15.05 9.92
CA ALA A 91 -11.53 -15.51 10.54
C ALA A 91 -10.27 -14.78 10.06
N MET A 92 -10.34 -14.11 8.91
CA MET A 92 -9.23 -13.35 8.30
C MET A 92 -9.07 -11.94 8.87
N LEU A 93 -9.83 -11.56 9.90
CA LEU A 93 -9.65 -10.25 10.57
C LEU A 93 -8.23 -10.09 11.09
N GLY A 94 -7.57 -8.99 10.68
CA GLY A 94 -6.17 -8.71 10.99
C GLY A 94 -5.17 -9.26 9.99
N ASP A 95 -5.58 -10.14 9.08
CA ASP A 95 -4.70 -10.71 8.07
C ASP A 95 -4.32 -9.68 7.00
N LEU A 96 -3.16 -9.90 6.39
CA LEU A 96 -2.66 -9.10 5.28
C LEU A 96 -3.44 -9.43 4.02
N MET A 97 -3.99 -8.41 3.39
CA MET A 97 -4.72 -8.50 2.12
C MET A 97 -3.85 -8.07 0.95
N HIS A 98 -4.11 -8.63 -0.22
CA HIS A 98 -3.37 -8.39 -1.45
C HIS A 98 -4.29 -7.81 -2.54
N VAL A 99 -3.69 -7.08 -3.46
CA VAL A 99 -4.39 -6.49 -4.61
C VAL A 99 -4.81 -7.57 -5.59
N VAL A 100 -6.06 -7.51 -6.05
CA VAL A 100 -6.53 -8.18 -7.26
C VAL A 100 -6.58 -7.17 -8.40
N ASP A 101 -7.25 -6.05 -8.18
CA ASP A 101 -7.32 -4.89 -9.05
C ASP A 101 -7.55 -3.60 -8.23
N ASP A 102 -7.81 -2.48 -8.89
CA ASP A 102 -7.96 -1.17 -8.25
C ASP A 102 -9.23 -0.99 -7.39
N GLN A 103 -10.09 -2.01 -7.33
CA GLN A 103 -11.33 -2.03 -6.52
C GLN A 103 -11.54 -3.32 -5.74
N THR A 104 -10.65 -4.31 -5.88
CA THR A 104 -10.81 -5.66 -5.32
C THR A 104 -9.54 -6.11 -4.61
N PHE A 105 -9.71 -6.72 -3.43
CA PHE A 105 -8.62 -7.35 -2.69
C PHE A 105 -8.93 -8.83 -2.38
N ASP A 106 -7.90 -9.58 -2.03
CA ASP A 106 -7.99 -10.98 -1.60
C ASP A 106 -6.97 -11.28 -0.48
N GLU A 107 -7.20 -12.33 0.29
CA GLU A 107 -6.19 -12.88 1.19
C GLU A 107 -5.07 -13.59 0.41
N GLY A 108 -5.42 -14.24 -0.68
CA GLY A 108 -4.46 -14.87 -1.58
C GLY A 108 -3.47 -13.88 -2.20
N ALA A 109 -2.19 -14.26 -2.19
CA ALA A 109 -1.11 -13.38 -2.65
C ALA A 109 -1.05 -13.16 -4.18
N GLY A 110 -1.94 -13.78 -4.96
CA GLY A 110 -1.89 -13.71 -6.42
C GLY A 110 -0.54 -14.18 -6.98
N THR A 111 -0.14 -13.67 -8.13
CA THR A 111 1.14 -14.02 -8.77
C THR A 111 2.32 -13.26 -8.15
N ASN A 112 2.16 -11.99 -7.89
CA ASN A 112 3.23 -11.11 -7.41
C ASN A 112 3.13 -10.82 -5.91
N GLY A 113 1.93 -10.99 -5.32
CA GLY A 113 1.67 -10.79 -3.91
C GLY A 113 1.86 -9.35 -3.48
N VAL A 114 1.22 -8.42 -4.18
CA VAL A 114 1.27 -6.99 -3.84
C VAL A 114 0.34 -6.74 -2.66
N PRO A 115 0.86 -6.45 -1.45
CA PRO A 115 0.01 -6.22 -0.30
C PRO A 115 -0.69 -4.86 -0.40
N CYS A 116 -1.97 -4.81 0.01
CA CYS A 116 -2.72 -3.55 0.06
C CYS A 116 -2.99 -3.03 1.48
N GLY A 117 -3.05 -3.92 2.46
CA GLY A 117 -3.35 -3.52 3.83
C GLY A 117 -3.82 -4.69 4.68
N ARG A 118 -4.50 -4.39 5.79
CA ARG A 118 -5.06 -5.42 6.68
C ARG A 118 -6.57 -5.33 6.73
N LEU A 119 -7.23 -6.50 6.73
CA LEU A 119 -8.68 -6.59 6.92
C LEU A 119 -9.03 -6.14 8.35
N VAL A 120 -9.86 -5.11 8.47
CA VAL A 120 -10.28 -4.56 9.78
C VAL A 120 -11.75 -4.81 10.08
N GLU A 121 -12.56 -5.05 9.04
CA GLU A 121 -13.96 -5.41 9.21
C GLU A 121 -14.42 -6.33 8.06
N PHE A 122 -15.03 -7.43 8.41
CA PHE A 122 -15.69 -8.35 7.48
C PHE A 122 -17.16 -7.96 7.31
N ILE A 123 -17.61 -7.73 6.08
CA ILE A 123 -19.01 -7.47 5.76
C ILE A 123 -19.66 -8.73 5.19
N SER A 124 -19.04 -9.32 4.18
CA SER A 124 -19.47 -10.55 3.51
C SER A 124 -18.27 -11.24 2.86
N THR A 125 -18.48 -12.41 2.27
CA THR A 125 -17.43 -13.12 1.55
C THR A 125 -16.87 -12.34 0.34
N THR A 126 -17.58 -11.30 -0.11
CA THR A 126 -17.23 -10.51 -1.30
C THR A 126 -17.02 -9.03 -0.98
N GLU A 127 -16.97 -8.64 0.30
CA GLU A 127 -16.82 -7.24 0.69
C GLU A 127 -16.28 -7.09 2.11
N GLY A 128 -15.39 -6.10 2.31
CA GLY A 128 -14.80 -5.80 3.60
C GLY A 128 -14.13 -4.43 3.66
N TRP A 129 -13.66 -4.06 4.85
CA TRP A 129 -12.87 -2.85 5.08
C TRP A 129 -11.41 -3.22 5.26
N VAL A 130 -10.55 -2.57 4.48
CA VAL A 130 -9.09 -2.74 4.54
C VAL A 130 -8.44 -1.44 5.02
N TYR A 131 -7.61 -1.55 6.05
CA TYR A 131 -6.77 -0.43 6.49
C TYR A 131 -5.52 -0.33 5.63
N ILE A 132 -5.36 0.80 4.94
CA ILE A 132 -4.18 1.11 4.12
C ILE A 132 -3.33 2.13 4.87
N PRO A 133 -2.12 1.77 5.34
CA PRO A 133 -1.28 2.67 6.11
C PRO A 133 -0.73 3.82 5.27
N SER A 134 -0.42 4.93 5.93
CA SER A 134 0.29 6.05 5.30
C SER A 134 1.72 5.65 4.91
N GLY A 135 2.14 6.07 3.72
CA GLY A 135 3.46 5.75 3.20
C GLY A 135 3.54 4.44 2.43
N GLY A 136 2.41 3.76 2.28
CA GLY A 136 2.28 2.55 1.45
C GLY A 136 2.64 1.26 2.16
N VAL A 137 2.32 0.17 1.49
CA VAL A 137 2.61 -1.21 1.93
C VAL A 137 3.58 -1.84 0.95
N ARG A 138 4.69 -2.34 1.44
CA ARG A 138 5.63 -3.14 0.65
C ARG A 138 5.42 -4.62 0.91
N LYS A 139 5.59 -5.42 -0.14
CA LYS A 139 5.83 -6.84 0.04
C LYS A 139 7.11 -7.02 0.87
N ALA A 140 7.06 -7.84 1.91
CA ALA A 140 8.24 -8.22 2.67
C ALA A 140 9.31 -8.78 1.70
N GLY A 141 10.45 -8.10 1.63
CA GLY A 141 11.59 -8.54 0.85
C GLY A 141 12.39 -9.61 1.59
N ILE A 142 13.46 -10.09 0.96
CA ILE A 142 14.41 -11.03 1.58
C ILE A 142 14.96 -10.49 2.93
N ALA A 143 15.09 -9.17 3.04
CA ALA A 143 15.51 -8.51 4.29
C ALA A 143 14.53 -8.71 5.45
N ASP A 144 13.21 -8.72 5.17
CA ASP A 144 12.20 -8.98 6.22
C ASP A 144 12.16 -10.45 6.62
N ALA A 145 12.38 -11.37 5.67
CA ALA A 145 12.54 -12.79 5.99
C ALA A 145 13.77 -13.04 6.89
N THR A 146 14.85 -12.31 6.66
CA THR A 146 16.05 -12.37 7.51
C THR A 146 15.78 -11.76 8.89
N TYR A 147 15.01 -10.70 9.00
CA TYR A 147 14.62 -10.09 10.26
C TYR A 147 13.78 -11.05 11.12
N SER A 148 12.76 -11.68 10.53
CA SER A 148 11.95 -12.70 11.21
C SER A 148 12.77 -13.91 11.67
N ALA A 149 13.75 -14.35 10.87
CA ALA A 149 14.66 -15.43 11.26
C ALA A 149 15.56 -15.02 12.44
N ASN A 150 16.00 -13.78 12.48
CA ASN A 150 16.80 -13.23 13.57
C ASN A 150 16.00 -13.09 14.87
N GLU A 151 14.74 -12.66 14.81
CA GLU A 151 13.86 -12.62 15.99
C GLU A 151 13.62 -14.02 16.55
N THR A 152 13.38 -15.00 15.71
CA THR A 152 13.21 -16.40 16.15
C THR A 152 14.50 -16.95 16.76
N ALA A 153 15.66 -16.62 16.21
CA ALA A 153 16.96 -17.01 16.76
C ALA A 153 17.23 -16.36 18.12
N MET A 154 16.90 -15.07 18.28
CA MET A 154 17.04 -14.35 19.55
C MET A 154 16.12 -14.89 20.64
N LEU A 155 14.87 -15.25 20.31
CA LEU A 155 13.92 -15.86 21.25
C LEU A 155 14.37 -17.25 21.68
N ASN A 156 14.97 -18.04 20.81
CA ASN A 156 15.51 -19.36 21.15
C ASN A 156 16.75 -19.28 22.05
N ASP A 157 17.57 -18.26 21.91
CA ASP A 157 18.75 -18.05 22.75
C ASP A 157 18.38 -17.63 24.19
N GLN A 158 17.23 -16.97 24.38
CA GLN A 158 16.72 -16.58 25.69
C GLN A 158 16.00 -17.72 26.44
N LEU A 159 15.71 -18.83 25.79
CA LEU A 159 15.01 -19.98 26.38
C LEU A 159 15.97 -21.13 26.80
N GLN A 160 17.28 -20.95 26.65
CA GLN A 160 18.33 -21.84 27.14
C GLN A 160 18.99 -21.25 28.36
#